data_6121e31255aeb2bde7a7c3b544ad718e
#
_entry.id   6121e31255aeb2bde7a7c3b544ad718e
#
_cell.length_a   1.000
_cell.length_b   1.000
_cell.length_c   1.000
_cell.angle_alpha   90.00
_cell.angle_beta   90.00
_cell.angle_gamma   90.00
#
_symmetry.space_group_name_H-M   'P 1'
#
loop_
_entity.id
_entity.type
_entity.pdbx_description
1 polymer ?
#
loop_
_entity_poly.entity_id
_entity_poly.type
_entity_poly.pdbx_seq_one_letter_code
_entity_poly.pdbx_strand_id
1 'polypeptide(L)'
;YSKIIFENNNMPTLLKYESISDRLIILEGWSKTYCMTGWRLGWSVWPKKIYDFANKLCVNDHSCPNSISQYAGIEALKGSQEEVIKISKEFEKRKDFIYEKLNSMERIKCFKPGGAFYAFPNISDTKMTGKKFAELALETHGVAVVPGTSFGDSVNDFIRLSYANSIENIEKAIYRLSKI
;
A
#
# COMPACT_ATOMS: atom_id res chain seq x y z
N TYR A 1 0.66 6.61 -0.52
CA TYR A 1 -0.58 6.14 -1.19
C TYR A 1 -1.64 7.22 -1.36
N SER A 2 -1.40 8.45 -0.94
CA SER A 2 -2.39 9.53 -0.82
C SER A 2 -3.15 9.87 -2.13
N LYS A 3 -2.61 9.50 -3.29
CA LYS A 3 -3.25 9.68 -4.60
C LYS A 3 -3.76 8.38 -5.23
N ILE A 4 -3.54 7.24 -4.59
CA ILE A 4 -4.07 5.94 -5.05
C ILE A 4 -5.33 5.65 -4.23
N ILE A 5 -6.38 6.39 -4.52
CA ILE A 5 -7.69 6.33 -3.85
C ILE A 5 -8.74 6.16 -4.93
N PHE A 6 -9.73 5.32 -4.67
CA PHE A 6 -10.73 4.90 -5.65
C PHE A 6 -12.12 5.45 -5.34
N GLU A 7 -13.02 5.40 -6.34
CA GLU A 7 -14.44 5.72 -6.20
C GLU A 7 -14.69 7.17 -5.73
N ASN A 8 -13.87 8.12 -6.20
CA ASN A 8 -13.94 9.55 -5.83
C ASN A 8 -13.85 9.82 -4.32
N ASN A 9 -13.32 8.88 -3.54
CA ASN A 9 -13.07 9.09 -2.13
C ASN A 9 -11.89 10.06 -1.93
N ASN A 10 -11.92 10.76 -0.80
CA ASN A 10 -10.80 11.60 -0.38
C ASN A 10 -9.94 10.85 0.62
N MET A 11 -8.62 11.03 0.53
CA MET A 11 -7.70 10.51 1.54
C MET A 11 -8.06 11.09 2.91
N PRO A 12 -8.43 10.27 3.89
CA PRO A 12 -8.64 10.75 5.24
C PRO A 12 -7.32 11.31 5.80
N THR A 13 -7.40 12.47 6.44
CA THR A 13 -6.22 13.12 7.02
C THR A 13 -6.53 13.71 8.39
N LEU A 14 -5.56 13.60 9.29
CA LEU A 14 -5.63 14.23 10.61
C LEU A 14 -5.27 15.74 10.57
N LEU A 15 -4.73 16.24 9.45
CA LEU A 15 -4.40 17.67 9.27
C LEU A 15 -5.61 18.61 9.41
N LYS A 16 -6.83 18.10 9.25
CA LYS A 16 -8.06 18.88 9.42
C LYS A 16 -8.41 19.20 10.88
N TYR A 17 -7.72 18.60 11.85
CA TYR A 17 -7.97 18.79 13.27
C TYR A 17 -6.92 19.69 13.90
N GLU A 18 -7.19 20.99 13.98
CA GLU A 18 -6.27 21.99 14.57
C GLU A 18 -5.92 21.67 16.03
N SER A 19 -6.87 21.10 16.78
CA SER A 19 -6.72 20.77 18.20
C SER A 19 -5.61 19.75 18.52
N ILE A 20 -5.07 19.07 17.51
CA ILE A 20 -3.96 18.11 17.67
C ILE A 20 -2.69 18.53 16.94
N SER A 21 -2.66 19.70 16.32
CA SER A 21 -1.53 20.17 15.52
C SER A 21 -0.22 20.25 16.29
N ASP A 22 -0.29 20.50 17.61
CA ASP A 22 0.85 20.58 18.52
C ASP A 22 1.52 19.23 18.83
N ARG A 23 0.90 18.12 18.47
CA ARG A 23 1.35 16.73 18.70
C ARG A 23 1.20 15.82 17.48
N LEU A 24 0.81 16.38 16.34
CA LEU A 24 0.64 15.65 15.09
C LEU A 24 1.92 15.63 14.27
N ILE A 25 2.40 14.44 13.93
CA ILE A 25 3.49 14.24 12.97
C ILE A 25 2.90 13.54 11.75
N ILE A 26 3.12 14.12 10.57
CA ILE A 26 2.71 13.54 9.29
C ILE A 26 3.95 13.00 8.58
N LEU A 27 3.85 11.79 8.07
CA LEU A 27 4.87 11.16 7.24
C LEU A 27 4.26 10.84 5.87
N GLU A 28 4.96 11.20 4.82
CA GLU A 28 4.54 10.91 3.44
C GLU A 28 5.78 10.59 2.58
N GLY A 29 5.57 9.97 1.42
CA GLY A 29 6.67 9.62 0.53
C GLY A 29 6.26 9.57 -0.94
N TRP A 30 7.23 9.75 -1.81
CA TRP A 30 7.04 9.69 -3.27
C TRP A 30 6.94 8.26 -3.80
N SER A 31 7.40 7.28 -3.01
CA SER A 31 7.61 5.89 -3.46
C SER A 31 6.41 5.28 -4.18
N LYS A 32 5.18 5.50 -3.70
CA LYS A 32 3.99 4.82 -4.24
C LYS A 32 3.23 5.69 -5.21
N THR A 33 2.84 6.88 -4.79
CA THR A 33 2.08 7.84 -5.60
C THR A 33 2.77 8.17 -6.93
N TYR A 34 4.09 8.33 -6.92
CA TYR A 34 4.88 8.75 -8.08
C TYR A 34 5.73 7.62 -8.67
N CYS A 35 5.53 6.37 -8.25
CA CYS A 35 6.35 5.22 -8.67
C CYS A 35 7.86 5.41 -8.44
N MET A 36 8.23 6.16 -7.41
CA MET A 36 9.62 6.57 -7.10
C MET A 36 10.24 5.73 -5.97
N THR A 37 10.04 4.41 -5.97
CA THR A 37 10.52 3.53 -4.90
C THR A 37 12.05 3.53 -4.76
N GLY A 38 12.77 3.56 -5.87
CA GLY A 38 14.23 3.57 -5.92
C GLY A 38 14.86 4.93 -5.60
N TRP A 39 14.11 6.03 -5.67
CA TRP A 39 14.59 7.39 -5.39
C TRP A 39 14.80 7.69 -3.91
N ARG A 40 14.26 6.84 -3.02
CA ARG A 40 14.42 6.91 -1.56
C ARG A 40 14.08 8.29 -0.97
N LEU A 41 12.93 8.84 -1.33
CA LEU A 41 12.52 10.18 -0.97
C LEU A 41 11.21 10.15 -0.17
N GLY A 42 11.21 10.85 0.96
CA GLY A 42 10.08 11.07 1.84
C GLY A 42 10.13 12.47 2.47
N TRP A 43 9.05 12.88 3.08
CA TRP A 43 8.96 14.13 3.82
C TRP A 43 8.09 13.96 5.08
N SER A 44 8.30 14.85 6.04
CA SER A 44 7.52 14.86 7.26
C SER A 44 7.19 16.28 7.70
N VAL A 45 6.03 16.43 8.35
CA VAL A 45 5.60 17.67 9.01
C VAL A 45 5.62 17.44 10.51
N TRP A 46 6.27 18.32 11.21
CA TRP A 46 6.49 18.21 12.66
C TRP A 46 5.88 19.40 13.40
N PRO A 47 5.40 19.21 14.64
CA PRO A 47 5.04 20.31 15.52
C PRO A 47 6.24 21.25 15.73
N LYS A 48 5.99 22.57 15.69
CA LYS A 48 7.04 23.59 15.79
C LYS A 48 7.95 23.40 17.02
N LYS A 49 7.37 22.99 18.15
CA LYS A 49 8.09 22.81 19.43
C LYS A 49 9.18 21.71 19.41
N ILE A 50 9.06 20.73 18.50
CA ILE A 50 10.01 19.61 18.41
C ILE A 50 10.76 19.56 17.07
N TYR A 51 10.47 20.48 16.15
CA TYR A 51 11.06 20.50 14.80
C TYR A 51 12.59 20.53 14.83
N ASP A 52 13.19 21.39 15.66
CA ASP A 52 14.65 21.54 15.72
C ASP A 52 15.34 20.25 16.22
N PHE A 53 14.71 19.53 17.16
CA PHE A 53 15.23 18.25 17.63
C PHE A 53 15.12 17.19 16.53
N ALA A 54 13.98 17.12 15.83
CA ALA A 54 13.76 16.21 14.71
C ALA A 54 14.79 16.47 13.59
N ASN A 55 15.02 17.74 13.23
CA ASN A 55 16.00 18.12 12.22
C ASN A 55 17.42 17.72 12.60
N LYS A 56 17.85 17.98 13.86
CA LYS A 56 19.15 17.52 14.36
C LYS A 56 19.30 16.01 14.30
N LEU A 57 18.24 15.27 14.67
CA LEU A 57 18.23 13.81 14.58
C LEU A 57 18.43 13.35 13.14
N CYS A 58 17.66 13.89 12.20
CA CYS A 58 17.77 13.56 10.77
C CYS A 58 19.17 13.80 10.21
N VAL A 59 19.78 14.94 10.53
CA VAL A 59 21.14 15.29 10.08
C VAL A 59 22.17 14.29 10.60
N ASN A 60 22.04 13.81 11.84
CA ASN A 60 22.97 12.85 12.43
C ASN A 60 22.69 11.38 12.04
N ASP A 61 21.45 11.04 11.68
CA ASP A 61 21.05 9.69 11.29
C ASP A 61 21.38 9.39 9.81
N HIS A 62 21.03 10.30 8.90
CA HIS A 62 21.16 10.05 7.46
C HIS A 62 21.67 11.26 6.65
N SER A 63 22.18 12.30 7.30
CA SER A 63 22.70 13.54 6.71
C SER A 63 21.67 14.31 5.89
N CYS A 64 21.47 13.94 4.61
CA CYS A 64 20.42 14.49 3.75
C CYS A 64 20.05 13.51 2.65
N PRO A 65 18.84 13.62 2.06
CA PRO A 65 18.49 12.90 0.85
C PRO A 65 19.41 13.28 -0.31
N ASN A 66 19.60 12.35 -1.25
CA ASN A 66 20.36 12.61 -2.46
C ASN A 66 19.79 13.83 -3.22
N SER A 67 20.65 14.75 -3.65
CA SER A 67 20.23 16.03 -4.28
C SER A 67 19.49 15.80 -5.60
N ILE A 68 19.91 14.84 -6.41
CA ILE A 68 19.22 14.50 -7.68
C ILE A 68 17.77 14.04 -7.37
N SER A 69 17.61 13.22 -6.33
CA SER A 69 16.28 12.77 -5.89
C SER A 69 15.41 13.95 -5.42
N GLN A 70 15.98 14.95 -4.75
CA GLN A 70 15.25 16.13 -4.32
C GLN A 70 14.72 16.94 -5.51
N TYR A 71 15.52 17.17 -6.55
CA TYR A 71 15.06 17.83 -7.79
C TYR A 71 13.98 17.03 -8.49
N ALA A 72 14.13 15.71 -8.61
CA ALA A 72 13.09 14.83 -9.14
C ALA A 72 11.79 14.89 -8.31
N GLY A 73 11.89 14.97 -6.98
CA GLY A 73 10.75 15.13 -6.09
C GLY A 73 10.02 16.46 -6.26
N ILE A 74 10.75 17.55 -6.52
CA ILE A 74 10.16 18.86 -6.83
C ILE A 74 9.34 18.77 -8.13
N GLU A 75 9.91 18.17 -9.18
CA GLU A 75 9.21 17.99 -10.46
C GLU A 75 7.99 17.09 -10.31
N ALA A 76 8.08 16.00 -9.55
CA ALA A 76 6.92 15.14 -9.28
C ALA A 76 5.75 15.89 -8.61
N LEU A 77 6.05 16.88 -7.74
CA LEU A 77 5.01 17.67 -7.06
C LEU A 77 4.48 18.82 -7.91
N LYS A 78 5.32 19.49 -8.70
CA LYS A 78 4.99 20.71 -9.45
C LYS A 78 4.61 20.44 -10.90
N GLY A 79 5.09 19.35 -11.48
CA GLY A 79 4.81 18.94 -12.85
C GLY A 79 3.39 18.43 -13.05
N SER A 80 3.09 17.98 -14.27
CA SER A 80 1.79 17.41 -14.61
C SER A 80 1.45 16.20 -13.72
N GLN A 81 0.22 16.17 -13.22
CA GLN A 81 -0.30 15.06 -12.44
C GLN A 81 -1.06 14.01 -13.29
N GLU A 82 -1.04 14.15 -14.61
CA GLU A 82 -1.78 13.25 -15.52
C GLU A 82 -1.37 11.79 -15.38
N GLU A 83 -0.07 11.53 -15.25
CA GLU A 83 0.44 10.15 -15.08
C GLU A 83 0.01 9.56 -13.73
N VAL A 84 -0.04 10.35 -12.66
CA VAL A 84 -0.55 9.92 -11.36
C VAL A 84 -2.03 9.53 -11.47
N ILE A 85 -2.83 10.31 -12.20
CA ILE A 85 -4.24 10.01 -12.44
C ILE A 85 -4.40 8.73 -13.27
N LYS A 86 -3.59 8.55 -14.33
CA LYS A 86 -3.61 7.33 -15.16
C LYS A 86 -3.26 6.09 -14.34
N ILE A 87 -2.21 6.17 -13.52
CA ILE A 87 -1.79 5.08 -12.62
C ILE A 87 -2.89 4.73 -11.62
N SER A 88 -3.53 5.73 -11.01
CA SER A 88 -4.62 5.49 -10.06
C SER A 88 -5.81 4.78 -10.74
N LYS A 89 -6.20 5.22 -11.94
CA LYS A 89 -7.25 4.56 -12.73
C LYS A 89 -6.90 3.12 -13.11
N GLU A 90 -5.64 2.86 -13.44
CA GLU A 90 -5.18 1.51 -13.76
C GLU A 90 -5.22 0.60 -12.51
N PHE A 91 -4.82 1.11 -11.34
CA PHE A 91 -4.96 0.37 -10.09
C PHE A 91 -6.44 0.15 -9.70
N GLU A 92 -7.32 1.07 -10.01
CA GLU A 92 -8.75 0.90 -9.80
C GLU A 92 -9.32 -0.27 -10.62
N LYS A 93 -8.94 -0.41 -11.90
CA LYS A 93 -9.31 -1.55 -12.73
C LYS A 93 -8.79 -2.87 -12.15
N ARG A 94 -7.52 -2.90 -11.74
CA ARG A 94 -6.93 -4.10 -11.12
C ARG A 94 -7.58 -4.45 -9.79
N LYS A 95 -7.95 -3.45 -9.00
CA LYS A 95 -8.73 -3.62 -7.77
C LYS A 95 -10.07 -4.28 -8.04
N ASP A 96 -10.84 -3.80 -9.02
CA ASP A 96 -12.13 -4.37 -9.34
C ASP A 96 -11.97 -5.81 -9.83
N PHE A 97 -11.00 -6.07 -10.70
CA PHE A 97 -10.71 -7.41 -11.20
C PHE A 97 -10.35 -8.39 -10.08
N ILE A 98 -9.39 -8.05 -9.21
CA ILE A 98 -8.98 -8.96 -8.13
C ILE A 98 -10.09 -9.15 -7.09
N TYR A 99 -10.86 -8.10 -6.79
CA TYR A 99 -11.99 -8.16 -5.88
C TYR A 99 -13.06 -9.15 -6.37
N GLU A 100 -13.46 -9.05 -7.63
CA GLU A 100 -14.45 -9.96 -8.24
C GLU A 100 -13.94 -11.39 -8.24
N LYS A 101 -12.70 -11.62 -8.67
CA LYS A 101 -12.10 -12.95 -8.74
C LYS A 101 -11.93 -13.60 -7.36
N LEU A 102 -11.48 -12.87 -6.34
CA LEU A 102 -11.37 -13.40 -4.97
C LEU A 102 -12.74 -13.80 -4.41
N ASN A 103 -13.76 -12.97 -4.60
CA ASN A 103 -15.12 -13.26 -4.11
C ASN A 103 -15.89 -14.28 -4.96
N SER A 104 -15.38 -14.68 -6.13
CA SER A 104 -15.89 -15.84 -6.87
C SER A 104 -15.44 -17.18 -6.30
N MET A 105 -14.48 -17.18 -5.38
CA MET A 105 -14.03 -18.39 -4.68
C MET A 105 -14.90 -18.62 -3.44
N GLU A 106 -15.48 -19.82 -3.28
CA GLU A 106 -16.41 -20.14 -2.19
C GLU A 106 -15.85 -19.92 -0.77
N ARG A 107 -14.52 -20.13 -0.60
CA ARG A 107 -13.87 -20.12 0.71
C ARG A 107 -13.06 -18.87 1.02
N ILE A 108 -13.16 -17.84 0.18
CA ILE A 108 -12.42 -16.58 0.32
C ILE A 108 -13.39 -15.41 0.29
N LYS A 109 -13.26 -14.49 1.23
CA LYS A 109 -14.09 -13.28 1.31
C LYS A 109 -13.19 -12.05 1.36
N CYS A 110 -13.32 -11.16 0.40
CA CYS A 110 -12.54 -9.95 0.31
C CYS A 110 -13.44 -8.72 0.41
N PHE A 111 -13.11 -7.78 1.29
CA PHE A 111 -13.70 -6.44 1.27
C PHE A 111 -13.12 -5.64 0.11
N LYS A 112 -13.94 -4.80 -0.51
CA LYS A 112 -13.52 -3.96 -1.62
C LYS A 112 -12.51 -2.91 -1.14
N PRO A 113 -11.27 -2.89 -1.68
CA PRO A 113 -10.27 -1.91 -1.26
C PRO A 113 -10.68 -0.49 -1.68
N GLY A 114 -10.61 0.48 -0.77
CA GLY A 114 -10.89 1.89 -1.05
C GLY A 114 -9.67 2.67 -1.57
N GLY A 115 -8.48 2.07 -1.55
CA GLY A 115 -7.22 2.70 -2.00
C GLY A 115 -6.04 1.75 -1.92
N ALA A 116 -4.84 2.26 -2.19
CA ALA A 116 -3.59 1.52 -2.31
C ALA A 116 -3.63 0.47 -3.45
N PHE A 117 -2.84 -0.59 -3.37
CA PHE A 117 -2.81 -1.70 -4.32
C PHE A 117 -2.72 -3.06 -3.63
N TYR A 118 -3.44 -3.18 -2.51
CA TYR A 118 -3.50 -4.42 -1.72
C TYR A 118 -4.94 -4.89 -1.54
N ALA A 119 -5.15 -6.21 -1.71
CA ALA A 119 -6.33 -6.91 -1.25
C ALA A 119 -5.99 -7.66 0.05
N PHE A 120 -6.95 -7.70 0.99
CA PHE A 120 -6.77 -8.35 2.30
C PHE A 120 -7.94 -9.28 2.59
N PRO A 121 -8.04 -10.41 1.85
CA PRO A 121 -9.13 -11.36 2.02
C PRO A 121 -9.03 -12.17 3.29
N ASN A 122 -10.18 -12.47 3.87
CA ASN A 122 -10.38 -13.48 4.87
C ASN A 122 -10.42 -14.87 4.22
N ILE A 123 -9.71 -15.81 4.81
CA ILE A 123 -9.58 -17.21 4.35
C ILE A 123 -10.06 -18.21 5.40
N SER A 124 -10.80 -17.79 6.42
CA SER A 124 -11.24 -18.66 7.54
C SER A 124 -12.00 -19.90 7.08
N ASP A 125 -12.77 -19.80 6.00
CA ASP A 125 -13.53 -20.91 5.44
C ASP A 125 -12.62 -21.99 4.79
N THR A 126 -11.33 -21.71 4.54
CA THR A 126 -10.34 -22.72 4.14
C THR A 126 -9.88 -23.62 5.29
N LYS A 127 -10.21 -23.26 6.54
CA LYS A 127 -9.74 -23.90 7.78
C LYS A 127 -8.22 -23.86 7.98
N MET A 128 -7.54 -22.96 7.31
CA MET A 128 -6.10 -22.73 7.43
C MET A 128 -5.82 -21.39 8.11
N THR A 129 -4.69 -21.31 8.80
CA THR A 129 -4.11 -20.03 9.22
C THR A 129 -3.50 -19.31 8.01
N GLY A 130 -3.43 -17.99 8.06
CA GLY A 130 -2.78 -17.18 7.00
C GLY A 130 -1.35 -17.61 6.73
N LYS A 131 -0.60 -18.02 7.78
CA LYS A 131 0.77 -18.54 7.64
C LYS A 131 0.80 -19.84 6.83
N LYS A 132 -0.01 -20.82 7.20
CA LYS A 132 -0.08 -22.11 6.49
C LYS A 132 -0.55 -21.95 5.05
N PHE A 133 -1.54 -21.07 4.83
CA PHE A 133 -2.01 -20.75 3.48
C PHE A 133 -0.90 -20.11 2.63
N ALA A 134 -0.16 -19.14 3.18
CA ALA A 134 0.93 -18.47 2.49
C ALA A 134 2.09 -19.42 2.13
N GLU A 135 2.46 -20.32 3.03
CA GLU A 135 3.45 -21.38 2.79
C GLU A 135 3.00 -22.31 1.65
N LEU A 136 1.78 -22.82 1.71
CA LEU A 136 1.23 -23.70 0.66
C LEU A 136 1.11 -22.99 -0.70
N ALA A 137 0.66 -21.72 -0.70
CA ALA A 137 0.54 -20.91 -1.91
C ALA A 137 1.90 -20.71 -2.57
N LEU A 138 2.94 -20.46 -1.80
CA LEU A 138 4.28 -20.27 -2.32
C LEU A 138 4.93 -21.57 -2.80
N GLU A 139 4.97 -22.59 -1.93
CA GLU A 139 5.74 -23.80 -2.19
C GLU A 139 5.10 -24.71 -3.25
N THR A 140 3.76 -24.83 -3.23
CA THR A 140 3.06 -25.74 -4.14
C THR A 140 2.51 -25.04 -5.38
N HIS A 141 2.08 -23.80 -5.24
CA HIS A 141 1.39 -23.09 -6.32
C HIS A 141 2.21 -21.93 -6.91
N GLY A 142 3.38 -21.60 -6.33
CA GLY A 142 4.26 -20.53 -6.82
C GLY A 142 3.62 -19.13 -6.77
N VAL A 143 2.78 -18.88 -5.74
CA VAL A 143 2.13 -17.59 -5.50
C VAL A 143 2.54 -17.04 -4.15
N ALA A 144 3.26 -15.91 -4.16
CA ALA A 144 3.69 -15.23 -2.95
C ALA A 144 2.56 -14.35 -2.41
N VAL A 145 2.10 -14.64 -1.19
CA VAL A 145 1.17 -13.82 -0.41
C VAL A 145 1.74 -13.58 0.98
N VAL A 146 1.30 -12.53 1.67
CA VAL A 146 1.77 -12.22 3.02
C VAL A 146 0.72 -12.66 4.03
N PRO A 147 1.08 -13.46 5.07
CA PRO A 147 0.13 -13.85 6.10
C PRO A 147 -0.34 -12.65 6.91
N GLY A 148 -1.62 -12.66 7.32
CA GLY A 148 -2.23 -11.58 8.09
C GLY A 148 -1.49 -11.27 9.39
N THR A 149 -0.93 -12.28 10.05
CA THR A 149 -0.13 -12.13 11.30
C THR A 149 1.06 -11.17 11.17
N SER A 150 1.54 -10.89 9.95
CA SER A 150 2.54 -9.83 9.70
C SER A 150 1.99 -8.43 9.98
N PHE A 151 0.69 -8.27 10.20
CA PHE A 151 -0.02 -7.00 10.44
C PHE A 151 -0.73 -6.96 11.80
N GLY A 152 -0.68 -8.04 12.55
CA GLY A 152 -1.25 -8.15 13.89
C GLY A 152 -1.85 -9.53 14.16
N ASP A 153 -1.87 -9.93 15.43
CA ASP A 153 -2.30 -11.29 15.85
C ASP A 153 -3.79 -11.54 15.60
N SER A 154 -4.62 -10.49 15.62
CA SER A 154 -6.07 -10.58 15.42
C SER A 154 -6.51 -10.95 14.00
N VAL A 155 -5.60 -10.98 13.03
CA VAL A 155 -5.88 -11.25 11.60
C VAL A 155 -5.17 -12.52 11.11
N ASN A 156 -5.10 -13.52 11.96
CA ASN A 156 -4.46 -14.81 11.67
C ASN A 156 -5.11 -15.60 10.53
N ASP A 157 -6.38 -15.36 10.24
CA ASP A 157 -7.17 -15.96 9.17
C ASP A 157 -7.27 -15.08 7.91
N PHE A 158 -6.34 -14.12 7.77
CA PHE A 158 -6.24 -13.26 6.60
C PHE A 158 -4.91 -13.47 5.86
N ILE A 159 -4.91 -13.07 4.59
CA ILE A 159 -3.70 -12.94 3.78
C ILE A 159 -3.72 -11.59 3.05
N ARG A 160 -2.53 -11.05 2.70
CA ARG A 160 -2.41 -9.87 1.87
C ARG A 160 -1.86 -10.23 0.50
N LEU A 161 -2.57 -9.80 -0.55
CA LEU A 161 -2.11 -9.84 -1.93
C LEU A 161 -1.82 -8.42 -2.42
N SER A 162 -0.76 -8.27 -3.22
CA SER A 162 -0.52 -7.04 -3.97
C SER A 162 -1.03 -7.22 -5.40
N TYR A 163 -1.81 -6.25 -5.90
CA TYR A 163 -2.21 -6.20 -7.30
C TYR A 163 -1.40 -5.17 -8.12
N ALA A 164 -0.22 -4.78 -7.62
CA ALA A 164 0.77 -4.01 -8.38
C ALA A 164 1.48 -4.91 -9.40
N ASN A 165 0.72 -5.53 -10.30
CA ASN A 165 1.17 -6.44 -11.34
C ASN A 165 0.24 -6.34 -12.55
N SER A 166 0.58 -6.98 -13.68
CA SER A 166 -0.33 -7.06 -14.82
C SER A 166 -1.59 -7.87 -14.52
N ILE A 167 -2.68 -7.61 -15.21
CA ILE A 167 -3.95 -8.36 -15.05
C ILE A 167 -3.73 -9.84 -15.34
N GLU A 168 -2.94 -10.19 -16.36
CA GLU A 168 -2.62 -11.57 -16.73
C GLU A 168 -1.90 -12.32 -15.59
N ASN A 169 -0.98 -11.65 -14.89
CA ASN A 169 -0.27 -12.24 -13.75
C ASN A 169 -1.19 -12.36 -12.52
N ILE A 170 -2.06 -11.38 -12.30
CA ILE A 170 -3.08 -11.44 -11.25
C ILE A 170 -4.01 -12.62 -11.53
N GLU A 171 -4.50 -12.79 -12.75
CA GLU A 171 -5.38 -13.89 -13.14
C GLU A 171 -4.71 -15.25 -12.94
N LYS A 172 -3.45 -15.40 -13.36
CA LYS A 172 -2.66 -16.62 -13.13
C LYS A 172 -2.53 -16.94 -11.65
N ALA A 173 -2.24 -15.92 -10.82
CA ALA A 173 -2.12 -16.09 -9.38
C ALA A 173 -3.45 -16.55 -8.77
N ILE A 174 -4.55 -15.91 -9.11
CA ILE A 174 -5.89 -16.26 -8.63
C ILE A 174 -6.28 -17.69 -9.07
N TYR A 175 -6.04 -18.06 -10.33
CA TYR A 175 -6.27 -19.43 -10.81
C TYR A 175 -5.47 -20.46 -10.00
N ARG A 176 -4.22 -20.17 -9.66
CA ARG A 176 -3.40 -21.06 -8.84
C ARG A 176 -3.90 -21.15 -7.40
N LEU A 177 -4.29 -20.03 -6.81
CA LEU A 177 -4.87 -20.00 -5.46
C LEU A 177 -6.21 -20.73 -5.36
N SER A 178 -7.00 -20.77 -6.45
CA SER A 178 -8.27 -21.51 -6.48
C SER A 178 -8.11 -23.02 -6.39
N LYS A 179 -6.88 -23.55 -6.45
CA LYS A 179 -6.57 -24.98 -6.27
C LYS A 179 -6.27 -25.35 -4.81
N ILE A 180 -6.18 -24.37 -3.93
CA ILE A 180 -6.03 -24.53 -2.48
C ILE A 180 -7.42 -24.66 -1.85
#